data_105abc613359befcfc3c7d2a68badc06
#
_entry.id   105abc613359befcfc3c7d2a68badc06
#
_cell.length_a   1.000
_cell.length_b   1.000
_cell.length_c   1.000
_cell.angle_alpha   90.00
_cell.angle_beta   90.00
_cell.angle_gamma   90.00
#
_symmetry.space_group_name_H-M   'P 1'
#
loop_
_entity.id
_entity.type
_entity.pdbx_description
1 polymer ?
#
loop_
_entity_poly.entity_id
_entity_poly.type
_entity_poly.pdbx_seq_one_letter_code
_entity_poly.pdbx_strand_id
1 'polypeptide(L)'
;SEYLDDTNIIYWNRQLFGKEFDVCILMPEKGILVVELKGWREENILRIENNDSVIIQTNDGEVSASPQKQARGYRFSIERHIRQNIGKFPLVYQMVCLPQVSKAFFKSHRLDVVMEEKFTILKEDLKDNTSFFNKLDQALREVCHWNRDPFDRRTMLEVRNLFETDINVDEDGESEIEKEL
;
A
#
# COMPACT_ATOMS: atom_id res chain seq x y z
N SER A 1 0.80 -21.10 -5.92
CA SER A 1 0.16 -19.82 -6.21
C SER A 1 1.09 -18.99 -7.10
N GLU A 2 0.66 -18.65 -8.29
CA GLU A 2 1.43 -17.88 -9.29
C GLU A 2 1.74 -16.43 -8.84
N TYR A 3 1.24 -15.99 -7.70
CA TYR A 3 1.32 -14.59 -7.24
C TYR A 3 2.48 -14.30 -6.29
N LEU A 4 2.89 -15.27 -5.52
CA LEU A 4 3.98 -15.15 -4.57
C LEU A 4 4.94 -16.33 -4.80
N ASP A 5 5.54 -16.36 -5.99
CA ASP A 5 6.67 -17.22 -6.23
C ASP A 5 7.95 -16.59 -5.63
N ASP A 6 9.03 -17.34 -5.61
CA ASP A 6 10.33 -16.91 -5.07
C ASP A 6 10.93 -15.68 -5.79
N THR A 7 10.19 -15.06 -6.72
CA THR A 7 10.62 -13.88 -7.47
C THR A 7 10.03 -12.57 -6.96
N ASN A 8 8.96 -12.61 -6.15
CA ASN A 8 8.38 -11.41 -5.56
C ASN A 8 9.18 -10.98 -4.33
N ILE A 9 9.29 -9.67 -4.14
CA ILE A 9 9.97 -9.10 -2.98
C ILE A 9 8.95 -8.32 -2.15
N ILE A 10 8.87 -8.61 -0.87
CA ILE A 10 7.93 -7.98 0.05
C ILE A 10 8.71 -7.18 1.09
N TYR A 11 8.43 -5.90 1.14
CA TYR A 11 8.84 -5.00 2.22
C TYR A 11 7.64 -4.74 3.11
N TRP A 12 7.84 -4.77 4.41
CA TRP A 12 6.78 -4.61 5.34
C TRP A 12 7.21 -3.93 6.64
N ASN A 13 6.39 -2.99 7.10
CA ASN A 13 6.69 -2.15 8.24
C ASN A 13 8.05 -1.44 8.08
N ARG A 14 8.28 -0.80 6.93
CA ARG A 14 9.53 -0.13 6.61
C ARG A 14 9.32 1.35 6.32
N GLN A 15 10.36 2.12 6.59
CA GLN A 15 10.48 3.48 6.11
C GLN A 15 11.20 3.45 4.75
N LEU A 16 10.63 4.12 3.77
CA LEU A 16 11.23 4.35 2.46
C LEU A 16 11.05 5.82 2.09
N PHE A 17 12.17 6.47 1.74
CA PHE A 17 12.17 7.87 1.32
C PHE A 17 11.49 8.79 2.34
N GLY A 18 11.77 8.56 3.63
CA GLY A 18 11.22 9.32 4.74
C GLY A 18 9.71 9.10 5.00
N LYS A 19 9.13 8.01 4.51
CA LYS A 19 7.73 7.63 4.72
C LYS A 19 7.60 6.20 5.21
N GLU A 20 6.90 6.01 6.30
CA GLU A 20 6.50 4.68 6.76
C GLU A 20 5.38 4.14 5.89
N PHE A 21 5.48 2.88 5.48
CA PHE A 21 4.42 2.15 4.78
C PHE A 21 4.26 0.76 5.40
N ASP A 22 3.03 0.24 5.34
CA ASP A 22 2.73 -1.06 5.93
C ASP A 22 3.25 -2.20 5.07
N VAL A 23 2.93 -2.21 3.78
CA VAL A 23 3.37 -3.27 2.83
C VAL A 23 3.69 -2.67 1.47
N CYS A 24 4.82 -3.09 0.89
CA CYS A 24 5.17 -2.81 -0.50
C CYS A 24 5.66 -4.10 -1.16
N ILE A 25 5.10 -4.45 -2.32
CA ILE A 25 5.40 -5.70 -3.03
C ILE A 25 5.93 -5.37 -4.42
N LEU A 26 7.14 -5.82 -4.72
CA LEU A 26 7.71 -5.79 -6.07
C LEU A 26 7.34 -7.10 -6.77
N MET A 27 6.61 -7.02 -7.87
CA MET A 27 6.13 -8.18 -8.63
C MET A 27 6.58 -8.05 -10.09
N PRO A 28 7.52 -8.89 -10.58
CA PRO A 28 7.92 -8.86 -11.98
C PRO A 28 6.71 -8.97 -12.91
N GLU A 29 6.70 -8.21 -13.98
CA GLU A 29 5.63 -8.12 -15.00
C GLU A 29 4.28 -7.57 -14.49
N LYS A 30 4.11 -7.36 -13.18
CA LYS A 30 2.87 -6.85 -12.56
C LYS A 30 3.02 -5.47 -11.93
N GLY A 31 4.26 -5.02 -11.69
CA GLY A 31 4.54 -3.71 -11.10
C GLY A 31 4.78 -3.74 -9.60
N ILE A 32 4.56 -2.61 -8.97
CA ILE A 32 4.80 -2.36 -7.54
C ILE A 32 3.46 -2.05 -6.88
N LEU A 33 3.10 -2.85 -5.89
CA LEU A 33 1.89 -2.66 -5.09
C LEU A 33 2.23 -2.11 -3.71
N VAL A 34 1.58 -1.00 -3.34
CA VAL A 34 1.62 -0.45 -1.98
C VAL A 34 0.29 -0.71 -1.30
N VAL A 35 0.31 -1.27 -0.10
CA VAL A 35 -0.90 -1.52 0.69
C VAL A 35 -0.82 -0.77 2.01
N GLU A 36 -1.82 0.06 2.27
CA GLU A 36 -2.06 0.69 3.57
C GLU A 36 -2.99 -0.19 4.39
N LEU A 37 -2.55 -0.62 5.57
CA LEU A 37 -3.29 -1.51 6.46
C LEU A 37 -3.94 -0.73 7.60
N LYS A 38 -5.23 -0.87 7.79
CA LYS A 38 -5.96 -0.29 8.91
C LYS A 38 -6.69 -1.38 9.71
N GLY A 39 -6.24 -1.64 10.92
CA GLY A 39 -6.84 -2.62 11.84
C GLY A 39 -8.16 -2.15 12.47
N TRP A 40 -8.93 -1.31 11.77
CA TRP A 40 -10.19 -0.78 12.28
C TRP A 40 -11.24 -1.88 12.40
N ARG A 41 -11.97 -1.86 13.50
CA ARG A 41 -13.18 -2.65 13.68
C ARG A 41 -14.39 -1.84 13.22
N GLU A 42 -15.44 -2.51 12.78
CA GLU A 42 -16.67 -1.86 12.33
C GLU A 42 -17.24 -0.88 13.36
N GLU A 43 -17.24 -1.25 14.64
CA GLU A 43 -17.71 -0.41 15.75
C GLU A 43 -16.88 0.86 15.97
N ASN A 44 -15.65 0.91 15.48
CA ASN A 44 -14.81 2.09 15.59
C ASN A 44 -15.04 3.10 14.46
N ILE A 45 -15.65 2.69 13.36
CA ILE A 45 -15.92 3.54 12.21
C ILE A 45 -17.23 4.31 12.49
N LEU A 46 -17.12 5.60 12.79
CA LEU A 46 -18.27 6.39 13.24
C LEU A 46 -19.07 7.00 12.10
N ARG A 47 -18.40 7.67 11.16
CA ARG A 47 -19.03 8.39 10.06
C ARG A 47 -18.03 8.80 8.99
N ILE A 48 -18.54 9.09 7.81
CA ILE A 48 -17.78 9.79 6.77
C ILE A 48 -17.78 11.28 7.14
N GLU A 49 -16.62 11.92 7.10
CA GLU A 49 -16.47 13.35 7.36
C GLU A 49 -16.64 14.16 6.08
N ASN A 50 -16.00 13.68 5.00
CA ASN A 50 -16.07 14.27 3.67
C ASN A 50 -15.70 13.19 2.64
N ASN A 51 -15.53 13.56 1.37
CA ASN A 51 -15.30 12.60 0.27
C ASN A 51 -13.95 11.86 0.33
N ASP A 52 -13.07 12.15 1.29
CA ASP A 52 -11.75 11.53 1.39
C ASP A 52 -11.36 11.10 2.81
N SER A 53 -12.22 11.31 3.81
CA SER A 53 -11.91 10.98 5.19
C SER A 53 -13.07 10.36 5.97
N VAL A 54 -12.69 9.55 6.95
CA VAL A 54 -13.57 8.81 7.85
C VAL A 54 -13.22 9.20 9.29
N ILE A 55 -14.21 9.38 10.14
CA ILE A 55 -13.99 9.56 11.57
C ILE A 55 -13.97 8.22 12.27
N ILE A 56 -12.88 7.97 12.97
CA ILE A 56 -12.61 6.74 13.71
C ILE A 56 -12.56 7.03 15.20
N GLN A 57 -13.21 6.20 16.01
CA GLN A 57 -13.06 6.21 17.46
C GLN A 57 -11.77 5.50 17.87
N THR A 58 -10.92 6.18 18.58
CA THR A 58 -9.71 5.64 19.21
C THR A 58 -9.82 5.75 20.74
N ASN A 59 -8.84 5.21 21.46
CA ASN A 59 -8.76 5.36 22.92
C ASN A 59 -8.61 6.82 23.36
N ASP A 60 -8.01 7.65 22.50
CA ASP A 60 -7.72 9.07 22.75
C ASP A 60 -8.82 10.01 22.20
N GLY A 61 -9.90 9.45 21.64
CA GLY A 61 -11.02 10.19 21.09
C GLY A 61 -11.23 9.97 19.59
N GLU A 62 -12.01 10.86 18.96
CA GLU A 62 -12.28 10.80 17.53
C GLU A 62 -11.07 11.31 16.71
N VAL A 63 -10.71 10.59 15.66
CA VAL A 63 -9.63 10.93 14.75
C VAL A 63 -10.12 10.86 13.30
N SER A 64 -9.77 11.86 12.50
CA SER A 64 -10.01 11.86 11.05
C SER A 64 -8.91 11.09 10.33
N ALA A 65 -9.26 10.18 9.45
CA ALA A 65 -8.33 9.34 8.71
C ALA A 65 -8.70 9.22 7.24
N SER A 66 -7.70 9.25 6.37
CA SER A 66 -7.83 9.16 4.90
C SER A 66 -6.89 8.09 4.34
N PRO A 67 -7.22 6.78 4.51
CA PRO A 67 -6.29 5.70 4.15
C PRO A 67 -5.97 5.65 2.65
N GLN A 68 -6.94 5.92 1.77
CA GLN A 68 -6.69 5.96 0.33
C GLN A 68 -5.77 7.12 -0.06
N LYS A 69 -5.91 8.28 0.57
CA LYS A 69 -5.04 9.44 0.36
C LYS A 69 -3.62 9.16 0.86
N GLN A 70 -3.50 8.49 2.00
CA GLN A 70 -2.22 8.05 2.57
C GLN A 70 -1.50 7.07 1.62
N ALA A 71 -2.18 6.01 1.19
CA ALA A 71 -1.63 5.03 0.24
C ALA A 71 -1.23 5.68 -1.11
N ARG A 72 -2.03 6.63 -1.60
CA ARG A 72 -1.71 7.42 -2.79
C ARG A 72 -0.46 8.27 -2.60
N GLY A 73 -0.27 8.84 -1.42
CA GLY A 73 0.94 9.60 -1.07
C GLY A 73 2.20 8.73 -1.12
N TYR A 74 2.13 7.49 -0.67
CA TYR A 74 3.24 6.52 -0.77
C TYR A 74 3.53 6.15 -2.23
N ARG A 75 2.50 5.84 -3.01
CA ARG A 75 2.65 5.56 -4.44
C ARG A 75 3.42 6.68 -5.15
N PHE A 76 2.99 7.91 -5.01
CA PHE A 76 3.65 9.04 -5.66
C PHE A 76 5.07 9.29 -5.17
N SER A 77 5.35 9.02 -3.90
CA SER A 77 6.72 9.09 -3.37
C SER A 77 7.62 8.06 -4.05
N ILE A 78 7.18 6.81 -4.14
CA ILE A 78 7.92 5.72 -4.79
C ILE A 78 8.12 6.02 -6.29
N GLU A 79 7.07 6.38 -7.01
CA GLU A 79 7.15 6.74 -8.45
C GLU A 79 8.19 7.85 -8.68
N ARG A 80 8.17 8.91 -7.87
CA ARG A 80 9.11 10.02 -7.98
C ARG A 80 10.55 9.59 -7.75
N HIS A 81 10.82 8.81 -6.70
CA HIS A 81 12.19 8.38 -6.38
C HIS A 81 12.75 7.40 -7.40
N ILE A 82 11.93 6.47 -7.91
CA ILE A 82 12.34 5.58 -8.99
C ILE A 82 12.68 6.39 -10.25
N ARG A 83 11.83 7.33 -10.62
CA ARG A 83 12.06 8.19 -11.78
C ARG A 83 13.33 9.02 -11.67
N GLN A 84 13.56 9.61 -10.49
CA GLN A 84 14.74 10.47 -10.24
C GLN A 84 16.05 9.68 -10.21
N ASN A 85 16.07 8.47 -9.66
CA ASN A 85 17.30 7.71 -9.44
C ASN A 85 17.58 6.66 -10.51
N ILE A 86 16.54 6.11 -11.16
CA ILE A 86 16.67 5.04 -12.16
C ILE A 86 16.30 5.54 -13.55
N GLY A 87 15.56 6.65 -13.65
CA GLY A 87 15.08 7.20 -14.92
C GLY A 87 13.96 6.38 -15.56
N LYS A 88 13.29 5.50 -14.81
CA LYS A 88 12.19 4.63 -15.26
C LYS A 88 10.89 5.02 -14.55
N PHE A 89 9.78 4.66 -15.19
CA PHE A 89 8.43 4.94 -14.68
C PHE A 89 7.57 3.67 -14.71
N PRO A 90 7.89 2.67 -13.88
CA PRO A 90 7.13 1.43 -13.83
C PRO A 90 5.74 1.63 -13.27
N LEU A 91 4.87 0.63 -13.43
CA LEU A 91 3.55 0.63 -12.80
C LEU A 91 3.70 0.56 -11.27
N VAL A 92 3.23 1.59 -10.59
CA VAL A 92 3.04 1.59 -9.12
C VAL A 92 1.57 1.86 -8.85
N TYR A 93 0.94 1.04 -8.03
CA TYR A 93 -0.46 1.19 -7.65
C TYR A 93 -0.66 0.92 -6.17
N GLN A 94 -1.78 1.38 -5.62
CA GLN A 94 -2.04 1.30 -4.19
C GLN A 94 -3.36 0.59 -3.91
N MET A 95 -3.43 -0.04 -2.74
CA MET A 95 -4.64 -0.58 -2.14
C MET A 95 -4.73 -0.20 -0.67
N VAL A 96 -5.93 -0.23 -0.12
CA VAL A 96 -6.18 -0.16 1.33
C VAL A 96 -6.64 -1.53 1.79
N CYS A 97 -6.19 -2.00 2.94
CA CYS A 97 -6.63 -3.24 3.55
C CYS A 97 -7.35 -2.98 4.88
N LEU A 98 -8.60 -3.41 4.97
CA LEU A 98 -9.46 -3.32 6.15
C LEU A 98 -9.86 -4.74 6.59
N PRO A 99 -8.98 -5.49 7.28
CA PRO A 99 -9.16 -6.93 7.51
C PRO A 99 -10.33 -7.27 8.43
N GLN A 100 -10.85 -6.32 9.17
CA GLN A 100 -11.96 -6.51 10.10
C GLN A 100 -13.28 -5.87 9.62
N VAL A 101 -13.29 -5.29 8.43
CA VAL A 101 -14.50 -4.65 7.85
C VAL A 101 -15.09 -5.55 6.77
N SER A 102 -16.36 -5.89 6.92
CA SER A 102 -17.10 -6.71 5.95
C SER A 102 -17.55 -5.89 4.73
N LYS A 103 -17.76 -6.57 3.61
CA LYS A 103 -18.34 -5.95 2.40
C LYS A 103 -19.74 -5.38 2.67
N ALA A 104 -20.52 -6.04 3.51
CA ALA A 104 -21.84 -5.57 3.90
C ALA A 104 -21.77 -4.24 4.66
N PHE A 105 -20.89 -4.14 5.66
CA PHE A 105 -20.64 -2.91 6.40
C PHE A 105 -20.11 -1.80 5.49
N PHE A 106 -19.11 -2.11 4.67
CA PHE A 106 -18.50 -1.16 3.74
C PHE A 106 -19.53 -0.49 2.84
N LYS A 107 -20.46 -1.27 2.28
CA LYS A 107 -21.54 -0.77 1.41
C LYS A 107 -22.63 -0.02 2.18
N SER A 108 -23.10 -0.57 3.29
CA SER A 108 -24.19 0.05 4.07
C SER A 108 -23.79 1.41 4.67
N HIS A 109 -22.51 1.57 5.01
CA HIS A 109 -21.95 2.82 5.55
C HIS A 109 -21.32 3.73 4.48
N ARG A 110 -21.51 3.41 3.20
CA ARG A 110 -21.06 4.21 2.06
C ARG A 110 -19.55 4.51 2.08
N LEU A 111 -18.74 3.60 2.61
CA LEU A 111 -17.28 3.77 2.63
C LEU A 111 -16.68 3.82 1.21
N ASP A 112 -17.41 3.37 0.20
CA ASP A 112 -17.10 3.51 -1.22
C ASP A 112 -16.92 4.97 -1.69
N VAL A 113 -17.49 5.93 -0.98
CA VAL A 113 -17.29 7.37 -1.23
C VAL A 113 -15.86 7.83 -0.88
N VAL A 114 -15.27 7.19 0.13
CA VAL A 114 -13.94 7.55 0.66
C VAL A 114 -12.83 6.64 0.10
N MET A 115 -13.15 5.38 -0.15
CA MET A 115 -12.22 4.36 -0.61
C MET A 115 -12.86 3.55 -1.72
N GLU A 116 -12.25 3.52 -2.90
CA GLU A 116 -12.76 2.75 -4.02
C GLU A 116 -12.77 1.25 -3.70
N GLU A 117 -13.93 0.59 -3.80
CA GLU A 117 -14.08 -0.84 -3.46
C GLU A 117 -13.08 -1.71 -4.23
N LYS A 118 -12.82 -1.41 -5.51
CA LYS A 118 -11.88 -2.16 -6.36
C LYS A 118 -10.44 -2.12 -5.89
N PHE A 119 -10.07 -1.09 -5.12
CA PHE A 119 -8.76 -0.91 -4.50
C PHE A 119 -8.78 -1.11 -2.98
N THR A 120 -9.84 -1.72 -2.44
CA THR A 120 -9.97 -1.97 -1.00
C THR A 120 -10.11 -3.46 -0.73
N ILE A 121 -9.17 -4.04 0.02
CA ILE A 121 -9.19 -5.42 0.49
C ILE A 121 -10.03 -5.47 1.76
N LEU A 122 -11.09 -6.23 1.75
CA LEU A 122 -12.03 -6.36 2.87
C LEU A 122 -11.94 -7.75 3.50
N LYS A 123 -12.61 -7.94 4.61
CA LYS A 123 -12.60 -9.19 5.40
C LYS A 123 -12.84 -10.45 4.55
N GLU A 124 -13.81 -10.42 3.65
CA GLU A 124 -14.14 -11.57 2.80
C GLU A 124 -13.09 -11.85 1.73
N ASP A 125 -12.32 -10.84 1.32
CA ASP A 125 -11.22 -11.04 0.37
C ASP A 125 -10.03 -11.77 1.01
N LEU A 126 -9.97 -11.81 2.34
CA LEU A 126 -8.91 -12.47 3.11
C LEU A 126 -9.29 -13.87 3.62
N LYS A 127 -10.49 -14.36 3.32
CA LYS A 127 -10.97 -15.65 3.80
C LYS A 127 -10.17 -16.86 3.27
N ASP A 128 -9.62 -16.73 2.07
CA ASP A 128 -8.79 -17.73 1.39
C ASP A 128 -7.89 -17.09 0.34
N ASN A 129 -6.88 -17.83 -0.10
CA ASN A 129 -5.92 -17.36 -1.10
C ASN A 129 -6.57 -16.97 -2.43
N THR A 130 -7.56 -17.74 -2.88
CA THR A 130 -8.25 -17.48 -4.16
C THR A 130 -8.97 -16.15 -4.13
N SER A 131 -9.69 -15.85 -3.05
CA SER A 131 -10.39 -14.58 -2.89
C SER A 131 -9.41 -13.40 -2.85
N PHE A 132 -8.31 -13.56 -2.14
CA PHE A 132 -7.25 -12.55 -2.05
C PHE A 132 -6.62 -12.26 -3.41
N PHE A 133 -6.19 -13.30 -4.14
CA PHE A 133 -5.58 -13.11 -5.46
C PHE A 133 -6.55 -12.58 -6.50
N ASN A 134 -7.81 -12.97 -6.47
CA ASN A 134 -8.84 -12.40 -7.33
C ASN A 134 -9.00 -10.90 -7.09
N LYS A 135 -8.87 -10.46 -5.83
CA LYS A 135 -8.92 -9.04 -5.48
C LYS A 135 -7.72 -8.27 -6.02
N LEU A 136 -6.50 -8.83 -5.90
CA LEU A 136 -5.30 -8.24 -6.48
C LEU A 136 -5.38 -8.17 -8.01
N ASP A 137 -5.86 -9.22 -8.67
CA ASP A 137 -6.07 -9.24 -10.12
C ASP A 137 -7.10 -8.21 -10.59
N GLN A 138 -8.16 -8.02 -9.83
CA GLN A 138 -9.14 -6.97 -10.12
C GLN A 138 -8.48 -5.60 -10.10
N ALA A 139 -7.73 -5.29 -9.05
CA ALA A 139 -7.02 -4.02 -8.93
C ALA A 139 -5.99 -3.83 -10.06
N LEU A 140 -5.23 -4.86 -10.38
CA LEU A 140 -4.23 -4.81 -11.47
C LEU A 140 -4.89 -4.55 -12.83
N ARG A 141 -6.02 -5.19 -13.15
CA ARG A 141 -6.77 -4.94 -14.39
C ARG A 141 -7.23 -3.49 -14.53
N GLU A 142 -7.55 -2.84 -13.43
CA GLU A 142 -7.97 -1.42 -13.44
C GLU A 142 -6.83 -0.46 -13.81
N VAL A 143 -5.59 -0.83 -13.57
CA VAL A 143 -4.41 0.03 -13.76
C VAL A 143 -3.44 -0.44 -14.85
N CYS A 144 -3.56 -1.66 -15.35
CA CYS A 144 -2.61 -2.23 -16.32
C CYS A 144 -2.58 -1.49 -17.67
N HIS A 145 -3.61 -0.70 -17.98
CA HIS A 145 -3.66 0.14 -19.18
C HIS A 145 -2.93 1.48 -19.05
N TRP A 146 -2.44 1.82 -17.87
CA TRP A 146 -1.64 3.03 -17.69
C TRP A 146 -0.34 2.93 -18.49
N ASN A 147 0.01 4.01 -19.18
CA ASN A 147 1.25 4.07 -19.94
C ASN A 147 2.45 4.10 -18.97
N ARG A 148 3.13 2.99 -18.84
CA ARG A 148 4.25 2.76 -17.92
C ARG A 148 5.37 1.98 -18.61
N ASP A 149 6.58 2.15 -18.09
CA ASP A 149 7.72 1.33 -18.51
C ASP A 149 7.54 -0.12 -18.02
N PRO A 150 8.07 -1.11 -18.78
CA PRO A 150 8.05 -2.50 -18.34
C PRO A 150 8.72 -2.68 -16.98
N PHE A 151 8.09 -3.48 -16.12
CA PHE A 151 8.65 -3.88 -14.82
C PHE A 151 9.18 -5.31 -14.89
N ASP A 152 10.16 -5.52 -15.76
CA ASP A 152 10.85 -6.80 -15.88
C ASP A 152 11.75 -7.09 -14.66
N ARG A 153 12.31 -8.29 -14.61
CA ARG A 153 13.16 -8.71 -13.49
C ARG A 153 14.39 -7.81 -13.33
N ARG A 154 14.94 -7.28 -14.40
CA ARG A 154 16.09 -6.36 -14.33
C ARG A 154 15.69 -5.04 -13.67
N THR A 155 14.61 -4.45 -14.11
CA THR A 155 14.05 -3.22 -13.51
C THR A 155 13.69 -3.43 -12.04
N MET A 156 13.11 -4.59 -11.72
CA MET A 156 12.81 -4.95 -10.33
C MET A 156 14.06 -4.98 -9.45
N LEU A 157 15.17 -5.54 -9.94
CA LEU A 157 16.44 -5.57 -9.20
C LEU A 157 17.05 -4.17 -9.02
N GLU A 158 16.92 -3.29 -10.02
CA GLU A 158 17.35 -1.90 -9.92
C GLU A 158 16.53 -1.15 -8.82
N VAL A 159 15.22 -1.36 -8.80
CA VAL A 159 14.33 -0.80 -7.76
C VAL A 159 14.64 -1.38 -6.39
N ARG A 160 14.87 -2.69 -6.30
CA ARG A 160 15.30 -3.35 -5.06
C ARG A 160 16.57 -2.69 -4.50
N ASN A 161 17.58 -2.52 -5.31
CA ASN A 161 18.84 -1.89 -4.88
C ASN A 161 18.62 -0.47 -4.38
N LEU A 162 17.76 0.30 -5.03
CA LEU A 162 17.38 1.65 -4.58
C LEU A 162 16.71 1.61 -3.20
N PHE A 163 15.77 0.71 -2.97
CA PHE A 163 15.06 0.57 -1.71
C PHE A 163 16.00 0.12 -0.57
N GLU A 164 16.82 -0.88 -0.82
CA GLU A 164 17.76 -1.41 0.18
C GLU A 164 18.85 -0.38 0.55
N THR A 165 19.25 0.48 -0.37
CA THR A 165 20.18 1.57 -0.07
C THR A 165 19.54 2.63 0.84
N ASP A 166 18.28 2.98 0.59
CA ASP A 166 17.54 3.94 1.41
C ASP A 166 17.32 3.41 2.84
N ILE A 167 16.90 2.16 2.98
CA ILE A 167 16.70 1.50 4.29
C ILE A 167 18.00 1.47 5.11
N ASN A 168 19.12 1.14 4.50
CA ASN A 168 20.40 1.06 5.22
C ASN A 168 20.89 2.42 5.72
N VAL A 169 20.63 3.50 4.99
CA VAL A 169 20.96 4.86 5.42
C VAL A 169 20.17 5.26 6.67
N ASP A 170 18.90 4.87 6.74
CA ASP A 170 18.05 5.18 7.91
C ASP A 170 18.50 4.38 9.15
N GLU A 171 18.85 3.11 9.02
CA GLU A 171 19.36 2.28 10.11
C GLU A 171 20.70 2.79 10.64
N ASP A 172 21.61 3.24 9.80
CA ASP A 172 22.89 3.85 10.18
C ASP A 172 22.70 5.21 10.87
N GLY A 173 21.74 6.00 10.43
CA GLY A 173 21.38 7.29 11.04
C GLY A 173 20.82 7.15 12.45
N GLU A 174 19.98 6.19 12.71
CA GLU A 174 19.45 5.89 14.05
C GLU A 174 20.56 5.39 14.99
N SER A 175 21.50 4.60 14.49
CA SER A 175 22.62 4.07 15.30
C SER A 175 23.63 5.15 15.72
N GLU A 176 23.76 6.25 15.00
CA GLU A 176 24.59 7.39 15.37
C GLU A 176 23.94 8.25 16.45
N ILE A 177 22.62 8.42 16.41
CA ILE A 177 21.88 9.20 17.43
C ILE A 177 21.88 8.48 18.79
N GLU A 178 21.78 7.16 18.82
CA GLU A 178 21.87 6.39 20.07
C GLU A 178 23.28 6.41 20.73
N LYS A 179 24.31 6.70 19.96
CA LYS A 179 25.69 6.79 20.49
C LYS A 179 26.04 8.17 21.08
N GLU A 180 25.25 9.21 20.81
CA GLU A 180 25.45 10.55 21.35
C GLU A 180 24.60 10.86 22.60
N LEU A 181 23.74 9.93 23.01
CA LEU A 181 22.95 10.00 24.24
C LEU A 181 23.50 9.11 25.34
#